data_8065a577ecea302b54961114dde3817c
#
_entry.id   8065a577ecea302b54961114dde3817c
#
_cell.length_a   1.000
_cell.length_b   1.000
_cell.length_c   1.000
_cell.angle_alpha   90.00
_cell.angle_beta   90.00
_cell.angle_gamma   90.00
#
_symmetry.space_group_name_H-M   'P 1'
#
loop_
_entity.id
_entity.type
_entity.pdbx_description
1 polymer ?
#
loop_
_entity_poly.entity_id
_entity_poly.type
_entity_poly.pdbx_seq_one_letter_code
_entity_poly.pdbx_strand_id
1 'polypeptide(L)'
;MTDVEKIANVLEIAVEKEIEAYRFYCAAAELISDKTGRDIFQQMANDEIKHRQRLELEIMKLGKTLKKQEDITIDVEVEPGFNLSYKEALIIGIQKEDASFQLYIQAMISTVDLELREVFMRLAEEEVKHKVKFEVEHNRLMVE
;
A
#
# COMPACT_ATOMS: atom_id res chain seq x y z
N MET A 1 -21.73 13.86 -11.02
CA MET A 1 -20.52 13.06 -11.27
C MET A 1 -20.89 11.80 -12.03
N THR A 2 -20.25 11.54 -13.17
CA THR A 2 -20.47 10.33 -13.97
C THR A 2 -19.90 9.11 -13.25
N ASP A 3 -20.33 7.92 -13.66
CA ASP A 3 -19.79 6.67 -13.11
C ASP A 3 -18.29 6.55 -13.36
N VAL A 4 -17.83 6.97 -14.54
CA VAL A 4 -16.39 6.98 -14.88
C VAL A 4 -15.62 7.91 -13.93
N GLU A 5 -16.15 9.09 -13.63
CA GLU A 5 -15.51 10.01 -12.69
C GLU A 5 -15.44 9.46 -11.27
N LYS A 6 -16.51 8.78 -10.81
CA LYS A 6 -16.51 8.12 -9.49
C LYS A 6 -15.44 7.03 -9.40
N ILE A 7 -15.36 6.21 -10.44
CA ILE A 7 -14.36 5.13 -10.51
C ILE A 7 -12.96 5.72 -10.54
N ALA A 8 -12.73 6.75 -11.37
CA ALA A 8 -11.43 7.41 -11.45
C ALA A 8 -11.01 7.99 -10.10
N ASN A 9 -11.94 8.59 -9.35
CA ASN A 9 -11.66 9.12 -8.01
C ASN A 9 -11.25 8.02 -7.04
N VAL A 10 -11.92 6.87 -7.05
CA VAL A 10 -11.56 5.72 -6.21
C VAL A 10 -10.16 5.22 -6.55
N LEU A 11 -9.86 5.10 -7.84
CA LEU A 11 -8.53 4.65 -8.31
C LEU A 11 -7.43 5.64 -7.87
N GLU A 12 -7.70 6.94 -7.96
CA GLU A 12 -6.74 7.97 -7.53
C GLU A 12 -6.49 7.91 -6.02
N ILE A 13 -7.53 7.72 -5.22
CA ILE A 13 -7.39 7.54 -3.76
C ILE A 13 -6.54 6.30 -3.47
N ALA A 14 -6.78 5.22 -4.20
CA ALA A 14 -6.00 3.99 -4.04
C ALA A 14 -4.52 4.22 -4.40
N VAL A 15 -4.23 4.95 -5.48
CA VAL A 15 -2.85 5.31 -5.86
C VAL A 15 -2.17 6.08 -4.72
N GLU A 16 -2.86 7.06 -4.15
CA GLU A 16 -2.31 7.84 -3.02
C GLU A 16 -1.97 6.96 -1.82
N LYS A 17 -2.85 6.01 -1.49
CA LYS A 17 -2.61 5.06 -0.40
C LYS A 17 -1.41 4.14 -0.67
N GLU A 18 -1.25 3.68 -1.90
CA GLU A 18 -0.09 2.87 -2.27
C GLU A 18 1.22 3.66 -2.17
N ILE A 19 1.20 4.94 -2.56
CA ILE A 19 2.36 5.82 -2.43
C ILE A 19 2.71 6.05 -0.96
N GLU A 20 1.73 6.32 -0.11
CA GLU A 20 1.94 6.49 1.33
C GLU A 20 2.55 5.24 1.96
N ALA A 21 2.00 4.07 1.63
CA ALA A 21 2.52 2.79 2.11
C ALA A 21 3.95 2.54 1.62
N TYR A 22 4.21 2.80 0.35
CA TYR A 22 5.55 2.68 -0.23
C TYR A 22 6.57 3.53 0.54
N ARG A 23 6.24 4.81 0.75
CA ARG A 23 7.12 5.73 1.48
C ARG A 23 7.40 5.26 2.89
N PHE A 24 6.35 4.80 3.58
CA PHE A 24 6.48 4.29 4.94
C PHE A 24 7.36 3.04 4.97
N TYR A 25 7.14 2.09 4.07
CA TYR A 25 7.91 0.84 4.04
C TYR A 25 9.37 1.08 3.67
N CYS A 26 9.65 2.02 2.79
CA CYS A 26 11.03 2.43 2.50
C CYS A 26 11.69 3.04 3.73
N ALA A 27 10.99 3.92 4.44
CA ALA A 27 11.49 4.54 5.68
C ALA A 27 11.76 3.48 6.74
N ALA A 28 10.84 2.54 6.93
CA ALA A 28 11.00 1.45 7.88
C ALA A 28 12.22 0.59 7.55
N ALA A 29 12.42 0.27 6.26
CA ALA A 29 13.57 -0.50 5.82
C ALA A 29 14.90 0.21 6.13
N GLU A 30 14.93 1.56 6.08
CA GLU A 30 16.13 2.33 6.41
C GLU A 30 16.40 2.40 7.92
N LEU A 31 15.34 2.46 8.74
CA LEU A 31 15.44 2.73 10.18
C LEU A 31 15.60 1.49 11.03
N ILE A 32 15.13 0.35 10.55
CA ILE A 32 15.11 -0.91 11.30
C ILE A 32 16.48 -1.60 11.17
N SER A 33 17.09 -1.95 12.30
CA SER A 33 18.39 -2.61 12.33
C SER A 33 18.31 -4.13 12.08
N ASP A 34 17.17 -4.75 12.36
CA ASP A 34 16.94 -6.16 12.14
C ASP A 34 16.92 -6.48 10.64
N LYS A 35 17.80 -7.39 10.20
CA LYS A 35 17.95 -7.73 8.78
C LYS A 35 16.66 -8.33 8.20
N THR A 36 16.01 -9.21 8.92
CA THR A 36 14.75 -9.83 8.51
C THR A 36 13.67 -8.77 8.32
N GLY A 37 13.59 -7.82 9.27
CA GLY A 37 12.66 -6.70 9.20
C GLY A 37 12.93 -5.81 7.99
N ARG A 38 14.18 -5.46 7.74
CA ARG A 38 14.55 -4.66 6.55
C ARG A 38 14.13 -5.33 5.26
N ASP A 39 14.39 -6.63 5.14
CA ASP A 39 14.04 -7.39 3.94
C ASP A 39 12.52 -7.45 3.73
N ILE A 40 11.76 -7.64 4.80
CA ILE A 40 10.29 -7.65 4.75
C ILE A 40 9.77 -6.30 4.25
N PHE A 41 10.20 -5.19 4.85
CA PHE A 41 9.73 -3.86 4.45
C PHE A 41 10.19 -3.50 3.04
N GLN A 42 11.39 -3.89 2.64
CA GLN A 42 11.85 -3.68 1.27
C GLN A 42 10.97 -4.42 0.27
N GLN A 43 10.62 -5.66 0.55
CA GLN A 43 9.73 -6.46 -0.29
C GLN A 43 8.33 -5.82 -0.36
N MET A 44 7.80 -5.37 0.77
CA MET A 44 6.50 -4.70 0.82
C MET A 44 6.50 -3.42 -0.01
N ALA A 45 7.57 -2.62 0.08
CA ALA A 45 7.71 -1.41 -0.74
C ALA A 45 7.68 -1.75 -2.24
N ASN A 46 8.39 -2.78 -2.65
CA ASN A 46 8.42 -3.22 -4.05
C ASN A 46 7.03 -3.64 -4.54
N ASP A 47 6.29 -4.34 -3.70
CA ASP A 47 4.93 -4.79 -4.04
C ASP A 47 3.97 -3.60 -4.17
N GLU A 48 4.09 -2.58 -3.31
CA GLU A 48 3.22 -1.39 -3.37
C GLU A 48 3.44 -0.60 -4.68
N ILE A 49 4.68 -0.53 -5.18
CA ILE A 49 4.95 0.09 -6.48
C ILE A 49 4.25 -0.66 -7.62
N LYS A 50 4.22 -1.98 -7.57
CA LYS A 50 3.51 -2.78 -8.58
C LYS A 50 2.00 -2.55 -8.52
N HIS A 51 1.43 -2.44 -7.32
CA HIS A 51 0.02 -2.11 -7.13
C HIS A 51 -0.30 -0.74 -7.72
N ARG A 52 0.55 0.25 -7.46
CA ARG A 52 0.40 1.59 -8.03
C ARG A 52 0.39 1.55 -9.55
N GLN A 53 1.33 0.85 -10.17
CA GLN A 53 1.40 0.72 -11.62
C GLN A 53 0.13 0.09 -12.18
N ARG A 54 -0.40 -0.91 -11.52
CA ARG A 54 -1.65 -1.57 -11.92
C ARG A 54 -2.83 -0.61 -11.87
N LEU A 55 -2.94 0.16 -10.79
CA LEU A 55 -4.01 1.16 -10.62
C LEU A 55 -3.89 2.27 -11.67
N GLU A 56 -2.69 2.76 -11.91
CA GLU A 56 -2.45 3.80 -12.92
C GLU A 56 -2.83 3.32 -14.32
N LEU A 57 -2.57 2.05 -14.65
CA LEU A 57 -3.02 1.45 -15.90
C LEU A 57 -4.54 1.50 -16.02
N GLU A 58 -5.26 1.18 -14.95
CA GLU A 58 -6.73 1.22 -14.96
C GLU A 58 -7.26 2.65 -15.14
N ILE A 59 -6.59 3.65 -14.56
CA ILE A 59 -6.93 5.07 -14.77
C ILE A 59 -6.78 5.43 -16.25
N MET A 60 -5.68 5.04 -16.87
CA MET A 60 -5.42 5.30 -18.29
C MET A 60 -6.45 4.62 -19.20
N LYS A 61 -6.88 3.40 -18.85
CA LYS A 61 -7.92 2.68 -19.61
C LYS A 61 -9.26 3.42 -19.61
N LEU A 62 -9.53 4.23 -18.57
CA LEU A 62 -10.72 5.09 -18.52
C LEU A 62 -10.58 6.34 -19.36
N GLY A 63 -9.45 6.56 -20.00
CA GLY A 63 -9.18 7.78 -20.77
C GLY A 63 -8.85 8.98 -19.91
N LYS A 64 -8.50 8.76 -18.65
CA LYS A 64 -8.13 9.82 -17.71
C LYS A 64 -6.62 10.02 -17.67
N THR A 65 -6.21 11.28 -17.45
CA THR A 65 -4.81 11.64 -17.31
C THR A 65 -4.36 11.33 -15.88
N LEU A 66 -3.17 10.75 -15.76
CA LEU A 66 -2.58 10.53 -14.45
C LEU A 66 -2.23 11.86 -13.79
N LYS A 67 -2.52 11.98 -12.49
CA LYS A 67 -2.04 13.11 -11.70
C LYS A 67 -0.51 13.05 -11.65
N LYS A 68 0.13 14.21 -11.82
CA LYS A 68 1.55 14.36 -11.60
C LYS A 68 1.80 14.07 -10.13
N GLN A 69 2.34 12.89 -9.84
CA GLN A 69 2.88 12.62 -8.53
C GLN A 69 4.25 13.31 -8.47
N GLU A 70 4.50 14.03 -7.40
CA GLU A 70 5.84 14.51 -7.12
C GLU A 70 6.78 13.30 -7.11
N ASP A 71 7.97 13.47 -7.67
CA ASP A 71 8.95 12.42 -7.70
C ASP A 71 9.02 11.71 -6.35
N ILE A 72 8.82 10.39 -6.37
CA ILE A 72 8.98 9.58 -5.18
C ILE A 72 10.48 9.49 -4.90
N THR A 73 11.08 10.62 -4.62
CA THR A 73 12.36 10.65 -3.97
C THR A 73 12.08 10.27 -2.53
N ILE A 74 12.65 9.16 -2.13
CA ILE A 74 12.65 8.73 -0.75
C ILE A 74 13.56 9.71 -0.01
N ASP A 75 13.03 10.88 0.24
CA ASP A 75 13.62 11.79 1.19
C ASP A 75 12.98 11.40 2.52
N VAL A 76 13.57 10.39 3.14
CA VAL A 76 13.21 10.05 4.50
C VAL A 76 13.81 11.12 5.38
N GLU A 77 13.15 12.27 5.42
CA GLU A 77 13.41 13.23 6.47
C GLU A 77 12.87 12.62 7.76
N VAL A 78 13.70 11.79 8.37
CA VAL A 78 13.45 11.34 9.72
C VAL A 78 13.73 12.54 10.61
N GLU A 79 12.71 13.01 11.33
CA GLU A 79 12.90 14.04 12.32
C GLU A 79 13.98 13.60 13.31
N PRO A 80 14.91 14.52 13.70
CA PRO A 80 15.92 14.19 14.69
C PRO A 80 15.25 13.65 15.95
N GLY A 81 15.59 12.42 16.36
CA GLY A 81 15.02 11.75 17.51
C GLY A 81 13.84 10.85 17.22
N PHE A 82 13.40 10.76 15.96
CA PHE A 82 12.40 9.77 15.57
C PHE A 82 13.02 8.38 15.68
N ASN A 83 12.43 7.55 16.56
CA ASN A 83 12.91 6.21 16.81
C ASN A 83 11.77 5.23 16.55
N LEU A 84 11.81 4.57 15.40
CA LEU A 84 10.81 3.59 15.01
C LEU A 84 11.32 2.19 15.36
N SER A 85 10.68 1.54 16.34
CA SER A 85 11.00 0.15 16.64
C SER A 85 10.40 -0.77 15.57
N TYR A 86 10.98 -1.95 15.43
CA TYR A 86 10.48 -2.95 14.50
C TYR A 86 9.03 -3.34 14.82
N LYS A 87 8.71 -3.53 16.10
CA LYS A 87 7.33 -3.84 16.52
C LYS A 87 6.33 -2.76 16.14
N GLU A 88 6.69 -1.49 16.37
CA GLU A 88 5.84 -0.35 16.01
C GLU A 88 5.62 -0.27 14.51
N ALA A 89 6.69 -0.48 13.73
CA ALA A 89 6.61 -0.48 12.27
C ALA A 89 5.66 -1.57 11.77
N LEU A 90 5.71 -2.76 12.36
CA LEU A 90 4.80 -3.86 12.00
C LEU A 90 3.35 -3.52 12.31
N ILE A 91 3.08 -2.90 13.46
CA ILE A 91 1.72 -2.45 13.83
C ILE A 91 1.19 -1.43 12.83
N ILE A 92 2.01 -0.46 12.46
CA ILE A 92 1.63 0.56 11.47
C ILE A 92 1.39 -0.10 10.11
N GLY A 93 2.24 -1.05 9.72
CA GLY A 93 2.07 -1.82 8.49
C GLY A 93 0.74 -2.57 8.45
N ILE A 94 0.40 -3.25 9.54
CA ILE A 94 -0.88 -3.97 9.67
C ILE A 94 -2.06 -3.01 9.46
N GLN A 95 -2.00 -1.82 10.07
CA GLN A 95 -3.05 -0.82 9.95
C GLN A 95 -3.17 -0.30 8.51
N LYS A 96 -2.06 -0.05 7.84
CA LYS A 96 -2.05 0.40 6.44
C LYS A 96 -2.62 -0.65 5.49
N GLU A 97 -2.22 -1.91 5.66
CA GLU A 97 -2.73 -3.01 4.84
C GLU A 97 -4.23 -3.23 5.06
N ASP A 98 -4.69 -3.14 6.31
CA ASP A 98 -6.12 -3.26 6.62
C ASP A 98 -6.92 -2.13 5.97
N ALA A 99 -6.45 -0.90 6.03
CA ALA A 99 -7.10 0.24 5.39
C ALA A 99 -7.20 0.07 3.87
N SER A 100 -6.12 -0.38 3.23
CA SER A 100 -6.10 -0.65 1.78
C SER A 100 -7.04 -1.80 1.42
N PHE A 101 -7.02 -2.87 2.21
CA PHE A 101 -7.94 -3.99 2.03
C PHE A 101 -9.40 -3.53 2.05
N GLN A 102 -9.79 -2.75 3.07
CA GLN A 102 -11.16 -2.22 3.18
C GLN A 102 -11.53 -1.35 1.98
N LEU A 103 -10.61 -0.51 1.52
CA LEU A 103 -10.82 0.32 0.34
C LEU A 103 -11.10 -0.54 -0.91
N TYR A 104 -10.29 -1.58 -1.14
CA TYR A 104 -10.46 -2.44 -2.31
C TYR A 104 -11.74 -3.27 -2.25
N ILE A 105 -12.13 -3.74 -1.06
CA ILE A 105 -13.40 -4.46 -0.89
C ILE A 105 -14.58 -3.53 -1.21
N GLN A 106 -14.59 -2.30 -0.70
CA GLN A 106 -15.65 -1.34 -0.99
C GLN A 106 -15.68 -0.96 -2.47
N ALA A 107 -14.51 -0.76 -3.07
CA ALA A 107 -14.39 -0.46 -4.50
C ALA A 107 -14.95 -1.61 -5.34
N MET A 108 -14.63 -2.85 -4.98
CA MET A 108 -15.14 -4.06 -5.65
C MET A 108 -16.66 -4.13 -5.61
N ILE A 109 -17.26 -3.89 -4.45
CA ILE A 109 -18.70 -3.94 -4.25
C ILE A 109 -19.40 -2.86 -5.08
N SER A 110 -18.80 -1.67 -5.20
CA SER A 110 -19.38 -0.51 -5.88
C SER A 110 -19.18 -0.52 -7.40
N THR A 111 -18.34 -1.41 -7.91
CA THR A 111 -17.96 -1.43 -9.33
C THR A 111 -18.78 -2.46 -10.09
N VAL A 112 -19.40 -2.05 -11.19
CA VAL A 112 -20.21 -2.90 -12.05
C VAL A 112 -19.37 -3.63 -13.10
N ASP A 113 -18.26 -3.02 -13.54
CA ASP A 113 -17.36 -3.58 -14.53
C ASP A 113 -16.64 -4.81 -13.97
N LEU A 114 -16.82 -5.96 -14.61
CA LEU A 114 -16.30 -7.24 -14.10
C LEU A 114 -14.78 -7.31 -14.11
N GLU A 115 -14.13 -6.72 -15.11
CA GLU A 115 -12.67 -6.72 -15.20
C GLU A 115 -12.06 -5.88 -14.08
N LEU A 116 -12.64 -4.71 -13.83
CA LEU A 116 -12.17 -3.83 -12.77
C LEU A 116 -12.44 -4.42 -11.38
N ARG A 117 -13.59 -5.07 -11.19
CA ARG A 117 -13.88 -5.79 -9.95
C ARG A 117 -12.83 -6.85 -9.67
N GLU A 118 -12.40 -7.58 -10.69
CA GLU A 118 -11.35 -8.59 -10.54
C GLU A 118 -10.01 -7.96 -10.15
N VAL A 119 -9.68 -6.80 -10.70
CA VAL A 119 -8.47 -6.05 -10.31
C VAL A 119 -8.51 -5.72 -8.82
N PHE A 120 -9.61 -5.16 -8.34
CA PHE A 120 -9.77 -4.81 -6.92
C PHE A 120 -9.73 -6.06 -6.02
N MET A 121 -10.32 -7.15 -6.45
CA MET A 121 -10.29 -8.41 -5.69
C MET A 121 -8.86 -8.92 -5.54
N ARG A 122 -8.07 -8.91 -6.61
CA ARG A 122 -6.67 -9.34 -6.57
C ARG A 122 -5.82 -8.46 -5.67
N LEU A 123 -6.03 -7.14 -5.75
CA LEU A 123 -5.34 -6.20 -4.88
C LEU A 123 -5.71 -6.43 -3.41
N ALA A 124 -7.00 -6.67 -3.13
CA ALA A 124 -7.46 -7.00 -1.78
C ALA A 124 -6.79 -8.27 -1.24
N GLU A 125 -6.67 -9.32 -2.07
CA GLU A 125 -6.00 -10.56 -1.70
C GLU A 125 -4.53 -10.33 -1.37
N GLU A 126 -3.84 -9.52 -2.15
CA GLU A 126 -2.44 -9.18 -1.91
C GLU A 126 -2.26 -8.41 -0.58
N GLU A 127 -3.17 -7.48 -0.29
CA GLU A 127 -3.14 -6.72 0.97
C GLU A 127 -3.35 -7.64 2.18
N VAL A 128 -4.22 -8.64 2.07
CA VAL A 128 -4.41 -9.64 3.13
C VAL A 128 -3.13 -10.46 3.35
N LYS A 129 -2.45 -10.86 2.29
CA LYS A 129 -1.18 -11.59 2.39
C LYS A 129 -0.12 -10.76 3.10
N HIS A 130 -0.02 -9.48 2.78
CA HIS A 130 0.90 -8.55 3.45
C HIS A 130 0.57 -8.42 4.93
N LYS A 131 -0.71 -8.22 5.24
CA LYS A 131 -1.19 -8.11 6.62
C LYS A 131 -0.83 -9.35 7.44
N VAL A 132 -1.13 -10.52 6.91
CA VAL A 132 -0.81 -11.80 7.58
C VAL A 132 0.69 -11.94 7.82
N LYS A 133 1.51 -11.57 6.85
CA LYS A 133 2.96 -11.62 7.00
C LYS A 133 3.44 -10.71 8.13
N PHE A 134 2.91 -9.50 8.22
CA PHE A 134 3.22 -8.59 9.32
C PHE A 134 2.75 -9.13 10.67
N GLU A 135 1.55 -9.71 10.72
CA GLU A 135 1.00 -10.30 11.96
C GLU A 135 1.82 -11.48 12.45
N VAL A 136 2.22 -12.36 11.55
CA VAL A 136 3.08 -13.51 11.89
C VAL A 136 4.41 -13.03 12.44
N GLU A 137 5.02 -12.05 11.81
CA GLU A 137 6.30 -11.50 12.26
C GLU A 137 6.17 -10.78 13.61
N HIS A 138 5.08 -10.03 13.79
CA HIS A 138 4.79 -9.36 15.07
C HIS A 138 4.64 -10.39 16.20
N ASN A 139 3.89 -11.47 15.94
CA ASN A 139 3.71 -12.54 16.93
C ASN A 139 5.04 -13.22 17.26
N ARG A 140 5.91 -13.41 16.28
CA ARG A 140 7.25 -13.98 16.52
C ARG A 140 8.03 -13.13 17.53
N LEU A 141 7.98 -11.81 17.38
CA LEU A 141 8.68 -10.89 18.28
C LEU A 141 8.11 -10.89 19.71
N MET A 142 6.83 -11.20 19.86
CA MET A 142 6.17 -11.23 21.17
C MET A 142 6.52 -12.48 21.99
N VAL A 143 6.98 -13.55 21.36
CA VAL A 143 7.33 -14.81 22.03
C VAL A 143 8.84 -14.96 22.31
N GLU A 144 9.64 -14.08 21.77
CA GLU A 144 11.11 -14.06 22.02
C GLU A 144 11.47 -13.35 23.31
#